data_3207dbfc4a6a20aaedfc5a1629b40755
#
_entry.id   3207dbfc4a6a20aaedfc5a1629b40755
#
_cell.length_a   1.000
_cell.length_b   1.000
_cell.length_c   1.000
_cell.angle_alpha   90.00
_cell.angle_beta   90.00
_cell.angle_gamma   90.00
#
_symmetry.space_group_name_H-M   'P 1'
#
loop_
_entity.id
_entity.type
_entity.pdbx_description
1 polymer ?
#
loop_
_entity_poly.entity_id
_entity_poly.type
_entity_poly.pdbx_seq_one_letter_code
_entity_poly.pdbx_strand_id
1 'polypeptide(L)'
;SPVKSGLFFYMKVSIQGVKGSFHHLVTVNYFSSFELNECSTFDELVKSIIDEDSEYGVMAIENSIAGSILPNYALIDEYNLSITGEYSLSIDHNLMCLPGQSIDEIDEVHSHPMALLQCTKFFTKYPKIKLIESEDTALFAKKIGENKINGVGAIASKEAADIYLSLIHISEPTRPFH
;
A
#
# COMPACT_ATOMS: atom_id res chain seq x y z
N SER A 1 -24.50 27.23 -31.42
CA SER A 1 -23.86 25.88 -31.39
C SER A 1 -23.71 25.45 -29.95
N PRO A 2 -24.30 24.32 -29.52
CA PRO A 2 -24.08 23.83 -28.16
C PRO A 2 -22.67 23.27 -28.07
N VAL A 3 -21.91 23.80 -27.11
CA VAL A 3 -20.64 23.21 -26.68
C VAL A 3 -20.94 21.83 -26.14
N LYS A 4 -20.50 20.79 -26.85
CA LYS A 4 -20.52 19.42 -26.35
C LYS A 4 -19.65 19.39 -25.11
N SER A 5 -20.26 19.26 -23.93
CA SER A 5 -19.59 18.89 -22.71
C SER A 5 -18.94 17.52 -22.99
N GLY A 6 -17.63 17.52 -23.18
CA GLY A 6 -16.86 16.28 -23.30
C GLY A 6 -17.01 15.53 -21.96
N LEU A 7 -17.73 14.43 -21.96
CA LEU A 7 -17.63 13.44 -20.90
C LEU A 7 -16.19 12.90 -20.97
N PHE A 8 -15.33 13.40 -20.10
CA PHE A 8 -14.06 12.73 -19.84
C PHE A 8 -14.42 11.42 -19.10
N PHE A 9 -14.44 10.33 -19.82
CA PHE A 9 -14.45 9.00 -19.22
C PHE A 9 -13.11 8.82 -18.52
N TYR A 10 -13.07 9.09 -17.22
CA TYR A 10 -11.96 8.70 -16.39
C TYR A 10 -12.05 7.18 -16.25
N MET A 11 -11.01 6.49 -16.69
CA MET A 11 -10.82 5.07 -16.44
C MET A 11 -10.83 4.81 -14.94
N LYS A 12 -11.68 3.91 -14.45
CA LYS A 12 -11.73 3.57 -13.04
C LYS A 12 -10.85 2.35 -12.77
N VAL A 13 -9.96 2.48 -11.80
CA VAL A 13 -9.00 1.45 -11.44
C VAL A 13 -9.18 1.05 -9.98
N SER A 14 -9.42 -0.24 -9.74
CA SER A 14 -9.54 -0.82 -8.42
C SER A 14 -8.19 -1.26 -7.87
N ILE A 15 -7.97 -0.99 -6.60
CA ILE A 15 -6.81 -1.48 -5.85
C ILE A 15 -7.28 -2.15 -4.55
N GLN A 16 -6.51 -3.11 -4.04
CA GLN A 16 -6.63 -3.51 -2.65
C GLN A 16 -5.82 -2.54 -1.79
N GLY A 17 -6.45 -2.01 -0.74
CA GLY A 17 -5.87 -1.00 0.14
C GLY A 17 -6.37 0.41 -0.16
N VAL A 18 -5.66 1.40 0.37
CA VAL A 18 -6.05 2.81 0.32
C VAL A 18 -5.03 3.63 -0.47
N LYS A 19 -5.37 4.88 -0.73
CA LYS A 19 -4.45 5.87 -1.29
C LYS A 19 -3.15 5.91 -0.46
N GLY A 20 -2.01 5.88 -1.14
CA GLY A 20 -0.68 5.76 -0.49
C GLY A 20 -0.18 4.32 -0.32
N SER A 21 -1.00 3.29 -0.59
CA SER A 21 -0.54 1.90 -0.61
C SER A 21 0.41 1.63 -1.79
N PHE A 22 1.13 0.51 -1.77
CA PHE A 22 1.98 0.12 -2.89
C PHE A 22 1.19 -0.14 -4.17
N HIS A 23 -0.06 -0.66 -4.07
CA HIS A 23 -0.95 -0.78 -5.21
C HIS A 23 -1.33 0.59 -5.80
N HIS A 24 -1.57 1.60 -4.94
CA HIS A 24 -1.80 2.97 -5.41
C HIS A 24 -0.57 3.54 -6.14
N LEU A 25 0.66 3.28 -5.63
CA LEU A 25 1.89 3.70 -6.32
C LEU A 25 2.01 3.10 -7.72
N VAL A 26 1.74 1.80 -7.85
CA VAL A 26 1.72 1.14 -9.17
C VAL A 26 0.69 1.81 -10.07
N THR A 27 -0.51 2.07 -9.55
CA THR A 27 -1.58 2.72 -10.33
C THR A 27 -1.16 4.08 -10.85
N VAL A 28 -0.57 4.93 -10.00
CA VAL A 28 -0.08 6.28 -10.39
C VAL A 28 1.03 6.19 -11.44
N ASN A 29 1.91 5.20 -11.33
CA ASN A 29 3.03 5.06 -12.26
C ASN A 29 2.62 4.43 -13.61
N TYR A 30 1.59 3.61 -13.61
CA TYR A 30 1.16 2.87 -14.79
C TYR A 30 0.07 3.58 -15.60
N PHE A 31 -0.88 4.25 -14.93
CA PHE A 31 -2.00 4.92 -15.57
C PHE A 31 -1.82 6.44 -15.52
N SER A 32 -2.00 7.11 -16.66
CA SER A 32 -1.83 8.58 -16.76
C SER A 32 -3.03 9.36 -16.24
N SER A 33 -4.22 8.79 -16.21
CA SER A 33 -5.45 9.42 -15.71
C SER A 33 -6.45 8.34 -15.30
N PHE A 34 -6.93 8.38 -14.07
CA PHE A 34 -7.84 7.39 -13.52
C PHE A 34 -8.64 7.94 -12.35
N GLU A 35 -9.76 7.30 -12.06
CA GLU A 35 -10.49 7.37 -10.81
C GLU A 35 -10.12 6.15 -9.96
N LEU A 36 -9.71 6.36 -8.71
CA LEU A 36 -9.30 5.29 -7.81
C LEU A 36 -10.52 4.68 -7.11
N ASN A 37 -10.63 3.34 -7.15
CA ASN A 37 -11.56 2.58 -6.35
C ASN A 37 -10.80 1.76 -5.30
N GLU A 38 -10.97 2.11 -4.04
CA GLU A 38 -10.31 1.46 -2.90
C GLU A 38 -11.14 0.25 -2.44
N CYS A 39 -10.55 -0.94 -2.47
CA CYS A 39 -11.17 -2.19 -2.03
C CYS A 39 -10.46 -2.70 -0.77
N SER A 40 -11.20 -3.25 0.18
CA SER A 40 -10.64 -3.79 1.41
C SER A 40 -9.93 -5.13 1.17
N THR A 41 -10.39 -5.91 0.19
CA THR A 41 -9.86 -7.23 -0.15
C THR A 41 -9.62 -7.38 -1.65
N PHE A 42 -8.85 -8.40 -2.03
CA PHE A 42 -8.70 -8.75 -3.45
C PHE A 42 -9.98 -9.34 -4.05
N ASP A 43 -10.83 -9.98 -3.23
CA ASP A 43 -12.15 -10.45 -3.66
C ASP A 43 -13.07 -9.27 -4.06
N GLU A 44 -13.08 -8.20 -3.26
CA GLU A 44 -13.81 -6.98 -3.58
C GLU A 44 -13.27 -6.32 -4.86
N LEU A 45 -11.93 -6.31 -5.04
CA LEU A 45 -11.30 -5.80 -6.25
C LEU A 45 -11.78 -6.59 -7.48
N VAL A 46 -11.70 -7.92 -7.43
CA VAL A 46 -12.14 -8.79 -8.52
C VAL A 46 -13.63 -8.58 -8.80
N LYS A 47 -14.45 -8.53 -7.76
CA LYS A 47 -15.88 -8.30 -7.89
C LYS A 47 -16.18 -6.97 -8.58
N SER A 48 -15.45 -5.91 -8.25
CA SER A 48 -15.65 -4.60 -8.89
C SER A 48 -15.38 -4.61 -10.41
N ILE A 49 -14.50 -5.51 -10.88
CA ILE A 49 -14.23 -5.69 -12.31
C ILE A 49 -15.35 -6.52 -12.96
N ILE A 50 -15.80 -7.59 -12.30
CA ILE A 50 -16.88 -8.46 -12.81
C ILE A 50 -18.22 -7.70 -12.89
N ASP A 51 -18.50 -6.86 -11.89
CA ASP A 51 -19.70 -6.03 -11.84
C ASP A 51 -19.60 -4.77 -12.73
N GLU A 52 -18.49 -4.61 -13.50
CA GLU A 52 -18.21 -3.48 -14.39
C GLU A 52 -18.14 -2.12 -13.66
N ASP A 53 -17.89 -2.13 -12.34
CA ASP A 53 -17.68 -0.92 -11.56
C ASP A 53 -16.29 -0.31 -11.80
N SER A 54 -15.34 -1.10 -12.28
CA SER A 54 -13.99 -0.68 -12.65
C SER A 54 -13.52 -1.41 -13.91
N GLU A 55 -12.79 -0.69 -14.78
CA GLU A 55 -12.25 -1.26 -16.02
C GLU A 55 -10.98 -2.08 -15.78
N TYR A 56 -10.21 -1.74 -14.75
CA TYR A 56 -8.96 -2.39 -14.41
C TYR A 56 -8.82 -2.60 -12.90
N GLY A 57 -8.01 -3.60 -12.55
CA GLY A 57 -7.56 -3.83 -11.18
C GLY A 57 -6.05 -3.94 -11.13
N VAL A 58 -5.45 -3.40 -10.08
CA VAL A 58 -4.02 -3.57 -9.78
C VAL A 58 -3.88 -4.54 -8.62
N MET A 59 -3.23 -5.67 -8.88
CA MET A 59 -3.12 -6.77 -7.94
C MET A 59 -1.66 -7.23 -7.85
N ALA A 60 -1.13 -7.34 -6.63
CA ALA A 60 0.17 -7.94 -6.41
C ALA A 60 0.08 -9.45 -6.64
N ILE A 61 0.92 -10.00 -7.51
CA ILE A 61 0.98 -11.44 -7.81
C ILE A 61 2.28 -12.09 -7.36
N GLU A 62 3.33 -11.29 -7.19
CA GLU A 62 4.63 -11.76 -6.74
C GLU A 62 5.28 -10.78 -5.77
N ASN A 63 6.05 -11.31 -4.85
CA ASN A 63 6.91 -10.56 -3.93
C ASN A 63 8.28 -11.25 -3.88
N SER A 64 9.36 -10.48 -3.96
CA SER A 64 10.74 -11.02 -3.98
C SER A 64 11.12 -11.84 -2.76
N ILE A 65 10.39 -11.68 -1.65
CA ILE A 65 10.64 -12.41 -0.38
C ILE A 65 9.64 -13.53 -0.18
N ALA A 66 8.35 -13.25 -0.36
CA ALA A 66 7.29 -14.24 -0.17
C ALA A 66 7.08 -15.15 -1.39
N GLY A 67 7.63 -14.79 -2.56
CA GLY A 67 7.40 -15.50 -3.82
C GLY A 67 6.02 -15.18 -4.41
N SER A 68 5.47 -16.16 -5.13
CA SER A 68 4.16 -16.03 -5.79
C SER A 68 3.03 -16.00 -4.77
N ILE A 69 2.10 -15.05 -4.96
CA ILE A 69 0.91 -14.89 -4.14
C ILE A 69 -0.20 -15.76 -4.73
N LEU A 70 -0.13 -17.07 -4.44
CA LEU A 70 -1.03 -18.06 -5.04
C LEU A 70 -2.53 -17.77 -4.91
N PRO A 71 -3.05 -17.22 -3.78
CA PRO A 71 -4.46 -16.85 -3.69
C PRO A 71 -4.89 -15.84 -4.76
N ASN A 72 -4.02 -14.90 -5.13
CA ASN A 72 -4.34 -13.90 -6.15
C ASN A 72 -4.33 -14.50 -7.56
N TYR A 73 -3.43 -15.44 -7.84
CA TYR A 73 -3.48 -16.22 -9.08
C TYR A 73 -4.77 -17.04 -9.18
N ALA A 74 -5.20 -17.64 -8.06
CA ALA A 74 -6.46 -18.40 -8.02
C ALA A 74 -7.68 -17.53 -8.33
N LEU A 75 -7.74 -16.30 -7.83
CA LEU A 75 -8.80 -15.34 -8.15
C LEU A 75 -8.81 -14.97 -9.65
N ILE A 76 -7.63 -14.73 -10.23
CA ILE A 76 -7.51 -14.41 -11.66
C ILE A 76 -8.04 -15.58 -12.52
N ASP A 77 -7.69 -16.81 -12.18
CA ASP A 77 -8.12 -18.03 -12.88
C ASP A 77 -9.61 -18.31 -12.68
N GLU A 78 -10.09 -18.29 -11.44
CA GLU A 78 -11.48 -18.57 -11.07
C GLU A 78 -12.48 -17.65 -11.82
N TYR A 79 -12.14 -16.37 -11.90
CA TYR A 79 -13.00 -15.38 -12.55
C TYR A 79 -12.63 -15.12 -14.01
N ASN A 80 -11.73 -15.93 -14.57
CA ASN A 80 -11.29 -15.85 -15.97
C ASN A 80 -10.87 -14.42 -16.38
N LEU A 81 -10.13 -13.74 -15.49
CA LEU A 81 -9.62 -12.41 -15.73
C LEU A 81 -8.38 -12.43 -16.64
N SER A 82 -8.22 -11.41 -17.45
CA SER A 82 -7.06 -11.26 -18.32
C SER A 82 -6.02 -10.33 -17.72
N ILE A 83 -4.77 -10.77 -17.65
CA ILE A 83 -3.64 -9.91 -17.30
C ILE A 83 -3.28 -9.08 -18.53
N THR A 84 -3.46 -7.76 -18.45
CA THR A 84 -3.23 -6.82 -19.55
C THR A 84 -1.87 -6.12 -19.48
N GLY A 85 -1.18 -6.24 -18.37
CA GLY A 85 0.16 -5.68 -18.16
C GLY A 85 0.76 -6.06 -16.84
N GLU A 86 2.04 -5.74 -16.68
CA GLU A 86 2.78 -5.96 -15.43
C GLU A 86 3.61 -4.73 -15.08
N TYR A 87 3.87 -4.54 -13.79
CA TYR A 87 4.72 -3.48 -13.28
C TYR A 87 5.52 -3.99 -12.08
N SER A 88 6.83 -3.79 -12.12
CA SER A 88 7.72 -4.11 -10.99
C SER A 88 7.95 -2.86 -10.16
N LEU A 89 7.58 -2.92 -8.89
CA LEU A 89 7.77 -1.83 -7.93
C LEU A 89 8.86 -2.22 -6.92
N SER A 90 9.88 -1.36 -6.77
CA SER A 90 10.78 -1.47 -5.62
C SER A 90 10.05 -1.01 -4.36
N ILE A 91 10.00 -1.89 -3.35
CA ILE A 91 9.33 -1.60 -2.08
C ILE A 91 10.34 -1.07 -1.09
N ASP A 92 10.24 0.23 -0.79
CA ASP A 92 11.01 0.89 0.25
C ASP A 92 10.12 1.10 1.49
N HIS A 93 10.52 0.50 2.60
CA HIS A 93 9.82 0.63 3.86
C HIS A 93 10.27 1.88 4.62
N ASN A 94 9.34 2.70 5.02
CA ASN A 94 9.58 3.91 5.78
C ASN A 94 8.86 3.85 7.12
N LEU A 95 9.58 4.12 8.23
CA LEU A 95 8.95 4.33 9.52
C LEU A 95 8.39 5.75 9.58
N MET A 96 7.17 5.87 10.02
CA MET A 96 6.46 7.14 10.11
C MET A 96 5.64 7.22 11.38
N CYS A 97 5.42 8.45 11.85
CA CYS A 97 4.56 8.76 13.00
C CYS A 97 3.92 10.14 12.81
N LEU A 98 3.18 10.61 13.79
CA LEU A 98 2.66 11.97 13.78
C LEU A 98 3.79 13.01 13.69
N PRO A 99 3.55 14.13 12.99
CA PRO A 99 4.51 15.23 12.94
C PRO A 99 4.93 15.70 14.33
N GLY A 100 6.23 15.90 14.51
CA GLY A 100 6.82 16.39 15.77
C GLY A 100 7.21 15.31 16.77
N GLN A 101 6.88 14.04 16.54
CA GLN A 101 7.36 12.92 17.35
C GLN A 101 8.72 12.41 16.86
N SER A 102 9.55 11.96 17.80
CA SER A 102 10.80 11.25 17.56
C SER A 102 10.64 9.75 17.77
N ILE A 103 11.60 8.95 17.30
CA ILE A 103 11.58 7.49 17.48
C ILE A 103 11.60 7.09 18.98
N ASP A 104 12.18 7.89 19.83
CA ASP A 104 12.27 7.61 21.28
C ASP A 104 10.91 7.74 21.99
N GLU A 105 9.94 8.41 21.35
CA GLU A 105 8.58 8.58 21.82
C GLU A 105 7.61 7.53 21.28
N ILE A 106 8.12 6.57 20.46
CA ILE A 106 7.31 5.51 19.88
C ILE A 106 7.38 4.24 20.74
N ASP A 107 6.22 3.77 21.16
CA ASP A 107 6.06 2.55 21.95
C ASP A 107 5.67 1.35 21.08
N GLU A 108 4.94 1.58 19.99
CA GLU A 108 4.41 0.54 19.11
C GLU A 108 4.58 0.93 17.64
N VAL A 109 4.90 -0.07 16.81
CA VAL A 109 4.96 0.09 15.35
C VAL A 109 4.11 -0.99 14.71
N HIS A 110 3.19 -0.55 13.87
CA HIS A 110 2.26 -1.43 13.15
C HIS A 110 2.60 -1.52 11.68
N SER A 111 2.58 -2.71 11.13
CA SER A 111 2.70 -2.95 9.69
C SER A 111 2.33 -4.38 9.31
N HIS A 112 2.29 -4.63 8.01
CA HIS A 112 2.14 -5.99 7.49
C HIS A 112 3.29 -6.88 7.96
N PRO A 113 3.04 -8.17 8.31
CA PRO A 113 4.07 -9.10 8.82
C PRO A 113 5.35 -9.13 8.00
N MET A 114 5.24 -9.11 6.67
CA MET A 114 6.42 -9.12 5.78
C MET A 114 7.26 -7.85 5.90
N ALA A 115 6.64 -6.69 6.08
CA ALA A 115 7.34 -5.42 6.28
C ALA A 115 8.06 -5.40 7.64
N LEU A 116 7.41 -5.89 8.70
CA LEU A 116 8.02 -6.03 10.02
C LEU A 116 9.22 -6.96 9.99
N LEU A 117 9.09 -8.11 9.31
CA LEU A 117 10.18 -9.08 9.16
C LEU A 117 11.41 -8.45 8.49
N GLN A 118 11.20 -7.68 7.42
CA GLN A 118 12.27 -6.99 6.70
C GLN A 118 12.96 -5.91 7.56
N CYS A 119 12.22 -5.27 8.47
CA CYS A 119 12.72 -4.22 9.34
C CYS A 119 13.27 -4.73 10.69
N THR A 120 13.23 -6.04 10.97
CA THR A 120 13.62 -6.61 12.27
C THR A 120 15.01 -6.17 12.71
N LYS A 121 16.00 -6.18 11.80
CA LYS A 121 17.37 -5.77 12.10
C LYS A 121 17.46 -4.30 12.57
N PHE A 122 16.64 -3.42 12.00
CA PHE A 122 16.59 -2.03 12.42
C PHE A 122 16.09 -1.93 13.88
N PHE A 123 15.00 -2.65 14.22
CA PHE A 123 14.39 -2.59 15.54
C PHE A 123 15.18 -3.28 16.64
N THR A 124 16.25 -4.03 16.34
CA THR A 124 17.19 -4.50 17.37
C THR A 124 17.83 -3.34 18.14
N LYS A 125 17.91 -2.16 17.54
CA LYS A 125 18.41 -0.92 18.18
C LYS A 125 17.38 -0.27 19.11
N TYR A 126 16.10 -0.66 18.98
CA TYR A 126 14.97 -0.07 19.72
C TYR A 126 14.12 -1.15 20.40
N PRO A 127 14.70 -1.89 21.37
CA PRO A 127 14.05 -3.08 21.96
C PRO A 127 12.78 -2.75 22.77
N LYS A 128 12.52 -1.48 23.07
CA LYS A 128 11.30 -1.04 23.76
C LYS A 128 10.09 -0.99 22.81
N ILE A 129 10.32 -0.83 21.51
CA ILE A 129 9.26 -0.71 20.53
C ILE A 129 8.63 -2.08 20.30
N LYS A 130 7.34 -2.18 20.49
CA LYS A 130 6.56 -3.37 20.16
C LYS A 130 6.21 -3.36 18.69
N LEU A 131 6.48 -4.46 17.99
CA LEU A 131 6.10 -4.65 16.60
C LEU A 131 4.75 -5.39 16.57
N ILE A 132 3.76 -4.79 15.93
CA ILE A 132 2.38 -5.29 15.89
C ILE A 132 1.97 -5.50 14.44
N GLU A 133 1.50 -6.71 14.14
CA GLU A 133 1.02 -7.07 12.82
C GLU A 133 -0.32 -6.39 12.50
N SER A 134 -0.42 -5.87 11.27
CA SER A 134 -1.59 -5.22 10.73
C SER A 134 -1.78 -5.64 9.28
N GLU A 135 -3.01 -5.77 8.84
CA GLU A 135 -3.33 -6.27 7.49
C GLU A 135 -2.92 -5.31 6.37
N ASP A 136 -2.98 -4.00 6.60
CA ASP A 136 -2.66 -2.97 5.61
C ASP A 136 -1.78 -1.89 6.20
N THR A 137 -0.61 -1.68 5.60
CA THR A 137 0.40 -0.71 6.05
C THR A 137 -0.07 0.74 5.90
N ALA A 138 -0.67 1.08 4.76
CA ALA A 138 -1.13 2.43 4.47
C ALA A 138 -2.40 2.79 5.25
N LEU A 139 -3.30 1.82 5.44
CA LEU A 139 -4.52 2.01 6.24
C LEU A 139 -4.18 2.33 7.68
N PHE A 140 -3.16 1.70 8.25
CA PHE A 140 -2.77 2.00 9.63
C PHE A 140 -2.11 3.38 9.74
N ALA A 141 -1.27 3.77 8.78
CA ALA A 141 -0.73 5.13 8.71
C ALA A 141 -1.85 6.18 8.62
N LYS A 142 -2.87 5.93 7.82
CA LYS A 142 -4.08 6.76 7.74
C LYS A 142 -4.78 6.88 9.11
N LYS A 143 -5.00 5.76 9.81
CA LYS A 143 -5.63 5.75 11.14
C LYS A 143 -4.85 6.57 12.16
N ILE A 144 -3.52 6.47 12.18
CA ILE A 144 -2.67 7.29 13.08
C ILE A 144 -2.87 8.78 12.79
N GLY A 145 -2.83 9.19 11.52
CA GLY A 145 -2.98 10.58 11.10
C GLY A 145 -4.35 11.16 11.42
N GLU A 146 -5.41 10.45 11.07
CA GLU A 146 -6.80 10.89 11.27
C GLU A 146 -7.17 10.96 12.75
N ASN A 147 -6.76 9.98 13.56
CA ASN A 147 -7.10 9.90 14.98
C ASN A 147 -6.03 10.55 15.89
N LYS A 148 -4.96 11.10 15.33
CA LYS A 148 -3.85 11.76 16.05
C LYS A 148 -3.29 10.89 17.17
N ILE A 149 -2.98 9.63 16.87
CA ILE A 149 -2.51 8.64 17.83
C ILE A 149 -1.04 8.88 18.15
N ASN A 150 -0.73 9.33 19.35
CA ASN A 150 0.64 9.53 19.82
C ASN A 150 1.28 8.22 20.28
N GLY A 151 2.62 8.13 20.20
CA GLY A 151 3.40 6.98 20.66
C GLY A 151 3.32 5.77 19.73
N VAL A 152 2.69 5.93 18.57
CA VAL A 152 2.48 4.85 17.60
C VAL A 152 3.05 5.23 16.25
N GLY A 153 3.82 4.30 15.68
CA GLY A 153 4.35 4.42 14.33
C GLY A 153 3.74 3.39 13.36
N ALA A 154 3.93 3.63 12.08
CA ALA A 154 3.63 2.68 11.01
C ALA A 154 4.84 2.51 10.10
N ILE A 155 4.96 1.34 9.46
CA ILE A 155 5.89 1.15 8.34
C ILE A 155 5.05 1.05 7.08
N ALA A 156 5.27 1.96 6.14
CA ALA A 156 4.55 2.00 4.88
C ALA A 156 5.39 2.65 3.78
N SER A 157 4.77 2.98 2.63
CA SER A 157 5.40 3.73 1.56
C SER A 157 5.71 5.16 1.97
N LYS A 158 6.65 5.80 1.27
CA LYS A 158 6.90 7.24 1.44
C LYS A 158 5.66 8.07 1.13
N GLU A 159 4.90 7.68 0.13
CA GLU A 159 3.68 8.36 -0.28
C GLU A 159 2.60 8.33 0.81
N ALA A 160 2.50 7.22 1.54
CA ALA A 160 1.61 7.16 2.70
C ALA A 160 2.02 8.15 3.79
N ALA A 161 3.34 8.32 4.01
CA ALA A 161 3.83 9.32 4.95
C ALA A 161 3.51 10.74 4.49
N ASP A 162 3.73 11.06 3.23
CA ASP A 162 3.47 12.39 2.64
C ASP A 162 1.96 12.74 2.71
N ILE A 163 1.08 11.73 2.65
CA ILE A 163 -0.37 11.93 2.72
C ILE A 163 -0.87 12.04 4.16
N TYR A 164 -0.41 11.17 5.05
CA TYR A 164 -1.04 10.96 6.36
C TYR A 164 -0.17 11.36 7.55
N LEU A 165 1.15 11.25 7.46
CA LEU A 165 2.07 11.32 8.59
C LEU A 165 3.36 12.06 8.23
N SER A 166 4.34 12.04 9.15
CA SER A 166 5.71 12.47 8.94
C SER A 166 6.66 11.31 8.99
N LEU A 167 7.66 11.32 8.11
CA LEU A 167 8.75 10.34 8.15
C LEU A 167 9.62 10.55 9.39
N ILE A 168 9.87 9.46 10.11
CA ILE A 168 11.08 9.33 10.93
C ILE A 168 12.17 8.88 9.98
N HIS A 169 13.19 9.73 9.77
CA HIS A 169 14.25 9.45 8.81
C HIS A 169 15.00 8.16 9.19
N ILE A 170 14.74 7.08 8.48
CA ILE A 170 15.51 5.85 8.55
C ILE A 170 16.29 5.74 7.26
N SER A 171 17.58 6.11 7.32
CA SER A 171 18.50 5.91 6.22
C SER A 171 19.16 4.54 6.30
N GLU A 172 18.41 3.47 6.05
CA GLU A 172 18.99 2.19 5.64
C GLU A 172 18.13 1.63 4.51
N PRO A 173 18.65 1.61 3.26
CA PRO A 173 18.01 0.85 2.21
C PRO A 173 18.05 -0.61 2.61
N THR A 174 16.89 -1.26 2.67
CA THR A 174 16.80 -2.71 2.78
C THR A 174 17.42 -3.29 1.52
N ARG A 175 18.72 -3.66 1.56
CA ARG A 175 19.35 -4.36 0.44
C ARG A 175 18.62 -5.70 0.27
N PRO A 176 18.22 -6.05 -0.96
CA PRO A 176 17.79 -7.40 -1.24
C PRO A 176 18.97 -8.33 -0.91
N PHE A 177 18.69 -9.39 -0.16
CA PHE A 177 19.66 -10.45 0.05
C PHE A 177 19.89 -11.14 -1.29
N HIS A 178 21.15 -11.12 -1.76
CA HIS A 178 21.63 -11.97 -2.85
C HIS A 178 21.87 -13.37 -2.32
#